data_30df75fc12c9739397ce43b1d1de5265
#
_entry.id   30df75fc12c9739397ce43b1d1de5265
#
_cell.length_a   1.000
_cell.length_b   1.000
_cell.length_c   1.000
_cell.angle_alpha   90.00
_cell.angle_beta   90.00
_cell.angle_gamma   90.00
#
_symmetry.space_group_name_H-M   'P 1'
#
loop_
_entity.id
_entity.type
_entity.pdbx_description
1 polymer ?
#
loop_
_entity_poly.entity_id
_entity_poly.type
_entity_poly.pdbx_seq_one_letter_code
_entity_poly.pdbx_strand_id
1 'polypeptide(L)'
;VITLFYPNRIVNNFRTMDAIFAAAAIHRPAVSHTFARQPTDLPKTYIYQGQNKDIATWFDESWTTGLVAIKDEAIIFEEYYRGNSETSKTISWSMSKSIVSALLGIAVAEGHIHSIHNPVTQYVHKLKNTGYDGVAIKDVLQMSSGVRFDENYAAFFSDINRMGRTLAFDGAIDNFVCSLEREQTPGTYNHYVSMDTQVLAMVLRQATGESIQAYSESRLWQKIGMESDAYWLVDSQGIELA
;
A
#
# COMPACT_ATOMS: atom_id res chain seq x y z
N VAL A 1 7.83 17.85 4.27
CA VAL A 1 7.06 16.89 5.10
C VAL A 1 5.97 17.58 5.93
N ILE A 2 6.28 18.66 6.69
CA ILE A 2 5.32 19.36 7.57
C ILE A 2 4.03 19.78 6.85
N THR A 3 4.08 20.08 5.56
CA THR A 3 2.93 20.55 4.76
C THR A 3 2.31 19.46 3.89
N LEU A 4 2.66 18.20 4.09
CA LEU A 4 2.27 17.09 3.22
C LEU A 4 0.75 16.99 3.05
N PHE A 5 0.01 17.15 4.13
CA PHE A 5 -1.45 17.04 4.18
C PHE A 5 -2.19 18.38 4.17
N TYR A 6 -1.53 19.50 3.88
CA TYR A 6 -2.22 20.80 3.80
C TYR A 6 -3.21 20.80 2.63
N PRO A 7 -4.48 21.23 2.83
CA PRO A 7 -5.54 21.15 1.82
C PRO A 7 -5.15 21.75 0.46
N ASN A 8 -4.42 22.85 0.45
CA ASN A 8 -3.97 23.52 -0.77
C ASN A 8 -2.74 22.86 -1.44
N ARG A 9 -2.17 21.81 -0.84
CA ARG A 9 -0.95 21.13 -1.34
C ARG A 9 -1.12 19.64 -1.50
N ILE A 10 -2.08 19.01 -0.82
CA ILE A 10 -2.23 17.56 -0.72
C ILE A 10 -2.28 16.88 -2.09
N VAL A 11 -3.06 17.41 -3.02
CA VAL A 11 -3.18 16.86 -4.38
C VAL A 11 -1.84 16.86 -5.12
N ASN A 12 -1.11 17.97 -5.05
CA ASN A 12 0.21 18.05 -5.68
C ASN A 12 1.25 17.17 -4.96
N ASN A 13 1.27 17.22 -3.61
CA ASN A 13 2.20 16.41 -2.83
C ASN A 13 2.03 14.92 -3.10
N PHE A 14 0.77 14.44 -3.21
CA PHE A 14 0.48 13.03 -3.47
C PHE A 14 0.88 12.58 -4.88
N ARG A 15 1.07 13.51 -5.82
CA ARG A 15 1.60 13.22 -7.15
C ARG A 15 3.12 13.28 -7.25
N THR A 16 3.78 13.86 -6.27
CA THR A 16 5.23 14.12 -6.29
C THR A 16 5.92 13.55 -5.05
N MET A 17 5.44 12.41 -4.55
CA MET A 17 6.01 11.78 -3.34
C MET A 17 7.46 11.35 -3.55
N ASP A 18 7.82 10.93 -4.75
CA ASP A 18 9.18 10.59 -5.17
C ASP A 18 10.15 11.81 -5.25
N ALA A 19 9.60 13.03 -5.28
CA ALA A 19 10.40 14.25 -5.11
C ALA A 19 10.55 14.66 -3.64
N ILE A 20 9.73 14.10 -2.74
CA ILE A 20 9.75 14.41 -1.29
C ILE A 20 10.55 13.37 -0.50
N PHE A 21 10.44 12.10 -0.90
CA PHE A 21 11.09 10.96 -0.27
C PHE A 21 11.92 10.17 -1.28
N ALA A 22 12.92 9.43 -0.81
CA ALA A 22 13.63 8.49 -1.65
C ALA A 22 12.68 7.40 -2.16
N ALA A 23 12.92 6.94 -3.40
CA ALA A 23 12.06 5.97 -4.06
C ALA A 23 12.87 4.97 -4.89
N ALA A 24 12.40 3.71 -4.96
CA ALA A 24 12.91 2.66 -5.83
C ALA A 24 11.94 2.44 -6.99
N ALA A 25 12.43 2.58 -8.22
CA ALA A 25 11.61 2.46 -9.43
C ALA A 25 11.19 1.02 -9.71
N ILE A 26 9.97 0.85 -10.21
CA ILE A 26 9.43 -0.37 -10.79
C ILE A 26 9.17 -0.09 -12.26
N HIS A 27 9.78 -0.86 -13.14
CA HIS A 27 9.64 -0.64 -14.57
C HIS A 27 8.51 -1.47 -15.16
N ARG A 28 7.76 -0.83 -16.07
CA ARG A 28 6.72 -1.51 -16.85
C ARG A 28 7.35 -2.54 -17.80
N PRO A 29 6.57 -3.52 -18.30
CA PRO A 29 7.04 -4.42 -19.35
C PRO A 29 7.26 -3.68 -20.68
N ALA A 30 8.04 -4.30 -21.57
CA ALA A 30 8.21 -3.79 -22.94
C ALA A 30 6.88 -3.77 -23.74
N VAL A 31 5.98 -4.69 -23.41
CA VAL A 31 4.63 -4.76 -24.00
C VAL A 31 3.62 -4.74 -22.84
N SER A 32 2.83 -3.67 -22.78
CA SER A 32 1.78 -3.50 -21.77
C SER A 32 0.45 -4.08 -22.27
N HIS A 33 -0.40 -4.45 -21.32
CA HIS A 33 -1.79 -4.79 -21.62
C HIS A 33 -2.55 -3.52 -22.01
N THR A 34 -3.39 -3.61 -23.04
CA THR A 34 -4.21 -2.48 -23.49
C THR A 34 -5.69 -2.90 -23.43
N PHE A 35 -6.46 -2.17 -22.67
CA PHE A 35 -7.91 -2.34 -22.63
C PHE A 35 -8.58 -1.75 -23.88
N ALA A 36 -9.62 -2.42 -24.38
CA ALA A 36 -10.51 -1.81 -25.35
C ALA A 36 -11.17 -0.56 -24.74
N ARG A 37 -11.57 0.40 -25.59
CA ARG A 37 -12.28 1.62 -25.14
C ARG A 37 -13.70 1.60 -25.72
N GLN A 38 -14.70 1.65 -24.84
CA GLN A 38 -16.12 1.72 -25.16
C GLN A 38 -16.79 2.81 -24.31
N PRO A 39 -16.48 4.09 -24.57
CA PRO A 39 -16.92 5.18 -23.71
C PRO A 39 -18.45 5.24 -23.58
N THR A 40 -18.91 5.43 -22.34
CA THR A 40 -20.31 5.68 -22.01
C THR A 40 -20.38 6.85 -21.03
N ASP A 41 -21.46 7.62 -21.12
CA ASP A 41 -21.68 8.70 -20.17
C ASP A 41 -21.99 8.13 -18.78
N LEU A 42 -21.40 8.76 -17.76
CA LEU A 42 -21.81 8.49 -16.38
C LEU A 42 -23.23 9.00 -16.15
N PRO A 43 -24.01 8.34 -15.27
CA PRO A 43 -25.28 8.91 -14.81
C PRO A 43 -24.99 10.24 -14.11
N LYS A 44 -25.87 11.23 -14.31
CA LYS A 44 -25.72 12.54 -13.67
C LYS A 44 -25.95 12.50 -12.16
N THR A 45 -26.72 11.53 -11.72
CA THR A 45 -27.13 11.42 -10.32
C THR A 45 -27.09 9.95 -9.84
N TYR A 46 -27.00 9.76 -8.53
CA TYR A 46 -27.08 8.48 -7.86
C TYR A 46 -27.94 8.59 -6.60
N ILE A 47 -28.47 7.45 -6.12
CA ILE A 47 -29.26 7.42 -4.88
C ILE A 47 -28.35 7.00 -3.73
N TYR A 48 -28.30 7.83 -2.68
CA TYR A 48 -27.60 7.53 -1.45
C TYR A 48 -28.50 7.85 -0.26
N GLN A 49 -28.76 6.87 0.60
CA GLN A 49 -29.66 6.97 1.76
C GLN A 49 -31.06 7.53 1.39
N GLY A 50 -31.62 7.07 0.27
CA GLY A 50 -32.91 7.50 -0.24
C GLY A 50 -32.96 8.91 -0.85
N GLN A 51 -31.82 9.60 -0.95
CA GLN A 51 -31.71 10.93 -1.55
C GLN A 51 -31.01 10.86 -2.92
N ASN A 52 -31.52 11.64 -3.86
CA ASN A 52 -30.86 11.83 -5.14
C ASN A 52 -29.68 12.78 -4.98
N LYS A 53 -28.49 12.34 -5.35
CA LYS A 53 -27.22 13.08 -5.24
C LYS A 53 -26.64 13.33 -6.63
N ASP A 54 -26.06 14.48 -6.84
CA ASP A 54 -25.33 14.84 -8.07
C ASP A 54 -23.91 14.29 -8.06
N ILE A 55 -23.47 13.65 -9.16
CA ILE A 55 -22.15 13.02 -9.26
C ILE A 55 -21.04 14.06 -9.36
N ALA A 56 -21.25 15.15 -10.10
CA ALA A 56 -20.23 16.18 -10.24
C ALA A 56 -19.95 16.87 -8.89
N THR A 57 -21.01 17.13 -8.13
CA THR A 57 -20.90 17.64 -6.75
C THR A 57 -20.10 16.66 -5.87
N TRP A 58 -20.39 15.35 -5.97
CA TRP A 58 -19.65 14.37 -5.21
C TRP A 58 -18.15 14.31 -5.58
N PHE A 59 -17.80 14.42 -6.86
CA PHE A 59 -16.40 14.48 -7.29
C PHE A 59 -15.66 15.69 -6.72
N ASP A 60 -16.35 16.83 -6.63
CA ASP A 60 -15.75 18.04 -6.06
C ASP A 60 -15.57 17.94 -4.54
N GLU A 61 -16.61 17.51 -3.83
CA GLU A 61 -16.59 17.36 -2.37
C GLU A 61 -15.61 16.28 -1.90
N SER A 62 -15.50 15.17 -2.63
CA SER A 62 -14.57 14.07 -2.32
C SER A 62 -13.12 14.32 -2.77
N TRP A 63 -12.85 15.44 -3.41
CA TRP A 63 -11.54 15.77 -3.98
C TRP A 63 -11.03 14.71 -4.96
N THR A 64 -11.92 14.10 -5.71
CA THR A 64 -11.59 13.11 -6.72
C THR A 64 -10.56 13.67 -7.71
N THR A 65 -9.49 12.94 -7.96
CA THR A 65 -8.41 13.32 -8.88
C THR A 65 -8.39 12.49 -10.17
N GLY A 66 -9.08 11.35 -10.19
CA GLY A 66 -9.25 10.52 -11.36
C GLY A 66 -10.26 9.42 -11.10
N LEU A 67 -10.95 9.00 -12.14
CA LEU A 67 -11.86 7.86 -12.13
C LEU A 67 -11.70 7.09 -13.42
N VAL A 68 -11.49 5.77 -13.28
CA VAL A 68 -11.54 4.81 -14.38
C VAL A 68 -12.60 3.77 -14.06
N ALA A 69 -13.52 3.52 -14.99
CA ALA A 69 -14.47 2.43 -14.89
C ALA A 69 -14.24 1.43 -16.01
N ILE A 70 -14.10 0.17 -15.63
CA ILE A 70 -13.88 -0.95 -16.57
C ILE A 70 -15.08 -1.90 -16.48
N LYS A 71 -15.62 -2.28 -17.64
CA LYS A 71 -16.68 -3.27 -17.74
C LYS A 71 -16.40 -4.16 -18.94
N ASP A 72 -16.54 -5.48 -18.74
CA ASP A 72 -16.34 -6.49 -19.79
C ASP A 72 -15.01 -6.29 -20.56
N GLU A 73 -13.91 -6.11 -19.79
CA GLU A 73 -12.56 -5.87 -20.30
C GLU A 73 -12.39 -4.60 -21.16
N ALA A 74 -13.32 -3.66 -21.08
CA ALA A 74 -13.24 -2.38 -21.78
C ALA A 74 -13.31 -1.21 -20.80
N ILE A 75 -12.53 -0.16 -21.04
CA ILE A 75 -12.65 1.13 -20.35
C ILE A 75 -13.91 1.81 -20.89
N ILE A 76 -14.92 1.95 -20.03
CA ILE A 76 -16.18 2.60 -20.34
C ILE A 76 -16.21 4.06 -19.90
N PHE A 77 -15.35 4.45 -18.97
CA PHE A 77 -15.20 5.83 -18.49
C PHE A 77 -13.78 6.04 -17.97
N GLU A 78 -13.18 7.17 -18.31
CA GLU A 78 -11.87 7.59 -17.81
C GLU A 78 -11.78 9.11 -17.85
N GLU A 79 -11.71 9.74 -16.68
CA GLU A 79 -11.51 11.18 -16.53
C GLU A 79 -10.60 11.51 -15.37
N TYR A 80 -9.91 12.65 -15.49
CA TYR A 80 -8.94 13.13 -14.53
C TYR A 80 -9.26 14.57 -14.13
N TYR A 81 -9.10 14.89 -12.85
CA TYR A 81 -9.50 16.15 -12.24
C TYR A 81 -8.33 16.78 -11.47
N ARG A 82 -8.48 18.05 -11.09
CA ARG A 82 -7.54 18.76 -10.21
C ARG A 82 -6.09 18.72 -10.70
N GLY A 83 -5.91 18.77 -12.03
CA GLY A 83 -4.60 18.73 -12.67
C GLY A 83 -3.94 17.35 -12.71
N ASN A 84 -4.67 16.28 -12.42
CA ASN A 84 -4.26 14.90 -12.71
C ASN A 84 -4.40 14.61 -14.21
N SER A 85 -3.73 13.55 -14.65
CA SER A 85 -3.76 13.05 -16.03
C SER A 85 -3.54 11.55 -16.04
N GLU A 86 -3.71 10.92 -17.18
CA GLU A 86 -3.42 9.51 -17.43
C GLU A 86 -1.98 9.11 -17.01
N THR A 87 -1.03 10.03 -17.15
CA THR A 87 0.39 9.79 -16.82
C THR A 87 0.78 10.20 -15.41
N SER A 88 -0.14 10.72 -14.62
CA SER A 88 0.14 11.15 -13.26
C SER A 88 0.37 9.95 -12.35
N LYS A 89 1.48 9.95 -11.61
CA LYS A 89 1.75 8.98 -10.55
C LYS A 89 1.20 9.50 -9.23
N THR A 90 0.27 8.79 -8.65
CA THR A 90 -0.34 9.16 -7.36
C THR A 90 -0.01 8.12 -6.33
N ILE A 91 0.35 8.56 -5.12
CA ILE A 91 0.61 7.63 -4.02
C ILE A 91 -0.63 6.78 -3.74
N SER A 92 -0.45 5.47 -3.64
CA SER A 92 -1.54 4.50 -3.45
C SER A 92 -1.96 4.33 -2.00
N TRP A 93 -1.14 4.80 -1.06
CA TRP A 93 -1.33 4.54 0.37
C TRP A 93 -1.59 3.06 0.63
N SER A 94 -2.58 2.76 1.45
CA SER A 94 -2.89 1.39 1.87
C SER A 94 -3.36 0.43 0.77
N MET A 95 -3.57 0.89 -0.45
CA MET A 95 -3.78 -0.02 -1.59
C MET A 95 -2.53 -0.87 -1.86
N SER A 96 -1.32 -0.39 -1.53
CA SER A 96 -0.06 -1.14 -1.60
C SER A 96 -0.12 -2.45 -0.80
N LYS A 97 -0.90 -2.50 0.28
CA LYS A 97 -1.08 -3.72 1.09
C LYS A 97 -1.64 -4.89 0.28
N SER A 98 -2.52 -4.62 -0.67
CA SER A 98 -3.03 -5.63 -1.60
C SER A 98 -1.94 -6.16 -2.53
N ILE A 99 -1.01 -5.31 -2.96
CA ILE A 99 0.15 -5.72 -3.77
C ILE A 99 1.05 -6.64 -2.92
N VAL A 100 1.40 -6.25 -1.70
CA VAL A 100 2.22 -7.07 -0.79
C VAL A 100 1.55 -8.41 -0.51
N SER A 101 0.24 -8.44 -0.30
CA SER A 101 -0.53 -9.68 -0.12
C SER A 101 -0.46 -10.59 -1.35
N ALA A 102 -0.59 -10.03 -2.56
CA ALA A 102 -0.46 -10.77 -3.81
C ALA A 102 0.96 -11.35 -3.97
N LEU A 103 2.00 -10.56 -3.70
CA LEU A 103 3.39 -11.00 -3.74
C LEU A 103 3.65 -12.14 -2.74
N LEU A 104 3.06 -12.07 -1.55
CA LEU A 104 3.18 -13.14 -0.57
C LEU A 104 2.52 -14.43 -1.07
N GLY A 105 1.36 -14.34 -1.73
CA GLY A 105 0.71 -15.47 -2.40
C GLY A 105 1.60 -16.09 -3.49
N ILE A 106 2.29 -15.26 -4.29
CA ILE A 106 3.25 -15.70 -5.29
C ILE A 106 4.44 -16.42 -4.62
N ALA A 107 4.99 -15.86 -3.55
CA ALA A 107 6.10 -16.46 -2.82
C ALA A 107 5.74 -17.82 -2.17
N VAL A 108 4.49 -18.00 -1.77
CA VAL A 108 3.97 -19.31 -1.34
C VAL A 108 3.90 -20.28 -2.53
N ALA A 109 3.38 -19.83 -3.66
CA ALA A 109 3.27 -20.67 -4.86
C ALA A 109 4.65 -21.06 -5.45
N GLU A 110 5.65 -20.18 -5.33
CA GLU A 110 7.04 -20.45 -5.72
C GLU A 110 7.83 -21.28 -4.68
N GLY A 111 7.23 -21.57 -3.51
CA GLY A 111 7.84 -22.40 -2.46
C GLY A 111 8.83 -21.65 -1.56
N HIS A 112 8.98 -20.33 -1.70
CA HIS A 112 9.81 -19.51 -0.81
C HIS A 112 9.23 -19.42 0.60
N ILE A 113 7.90 -19.45 0.69
CA ILE A 113 7.16 -19.53 1.95
C ILE A 113 6.42 -20.86 1.99
N HIS A 114 6.81 -21.74 2.91
CA HIS A 114 6.26 -23.10 2.95
C HIS A 114 4.82 -23.16 3.46
N SER A 115 4.43 -22.25 4.36
CA SER A 115 3.08 -22.18 4.93
C SER A 115 2.79 -20.83 5.54
N ILE A 116 1.60 -20.30 5.31
CA ILE A 116 1.11 -19.10 6.00
C ILE A 116 0.86 -19.32 7.50
N HIS A 117 0.84 -20.57 7.97
CA HIS A 117 0.77 -20.93 9.40
C HIS A 117 2.12 -20.88 10.10
N ASN A 118 3.22 -20.72 9.36
CA ASN A 118 4.53 -20.53 9.95
C ASN A 118 4.61 -19.19 10.67
N PRO A 119 5.32 -19.11 11.82
CA PRO A 119 5.54 -17.83 12.48
C PRO A 119 6.44 -16.92 11.65
N VAL A 120 6.18 -15.61 11.67
CA VAL A 120 7.01 -14.61 10.97
C VAL A 120 8.47 -14.67 11.41
N THR A 121 8.74 -15.08 12.66
CA THR A 121 10.09 -15.24 13.22
C THR A 121 10.88 -16.41 12.63
N GLN A 122 10.24 -17.31 11.89
CA GLN A 122 10.93 -18.34 11.12
C GLN A 122 11.74 -17.72 9.96
N TYR A 123 11.24 -16.64 9.38
CA TYR A 123 11.87 -15.91 8.27
C TYR A 123 12.65 -14.69 8.77
N VAL A 124 12.08 -13.95 9.71
CA VAL A 124 12.62 -12.68 10.20
C VAL A 124 13.06 -12.81 11.66
N HIS A 125 14.28 -13.26 11.89
CA HIS A 125 14.79 -13.56 13.23
C HIS A 125 14.81 -12.34 14.16
N LYS A 126 14.97 -11.10 13.62
CA LYS A 126 14.97 -9.88 14.43
C LYS A 126 13.62 -9.55 15.07
N LEU A 127 12.54 -10.23 14.66
CA LEU A 127 11.22 -10.11 15.30
C LEU A 127 11.08 -10.97 16.56
N LYS A 128 12.06 -11.82 16.92
CA LYS A 128 12.08 -12.52 18.19
C LYS A 128 12.14 -11.53 19.35
N ASN A 129 11.38 -11.83 20.39
CA ASN A 129 11.23 -11.00 21.60
C ASN A 129 10.57 -9.62 21.31
N THR A 130 9.87 -9.44 20.19
CA THR A 130 9.04 -8.27 19.87
C THR A 130 7.55 -8.61 19.96
N GLY A 131 6.68 -7.65 19.72
CA GLY A 131 5.24 -7.90 19.62
C GLY A 131 4.85 -8.96 18.59
N TYR A 132 5.68 -9.18 17.58
CA TYR A 132 5.46 -10.16 16.51
C TYR A 132 6.07 -11.55 16.76
N ASP A 133 6.68 -11.79 17.94
CA ASP A 133 7.31 -13.09 18.22
C ASP A 133 6.27 -14.23 18.19
N GLY A 134 6.52 -15.23 17.36
CA GLY A 134 5.64 -16.39 17.19
C GLY A 134 4.30 -16.12 16.49
N VAL A 135 4.03 -14.91 16.00
CA VAL A 135 2.80 -14.60 15.24
C VAL A 135 2.83 -15.31 13.88
N ALA A 136 1.76 -16.01 13.53
CA ALA A 136 1.66 -16.65 12.23
C ALA A 136 1.51 -15.64 11.09
N ILE A 137 2.10 -15.91 9.93
CA ILE A 137 1.94 -15.07 8.72
C ILE A 137 0.45 -14.84 8.42
N LYS A 138 -0.40 -15.85 8.57
CA LYS A 138 -1.86 -15.75 8.39
C LYS A 138 -2.48 -14.68 9.28
N ASP A 139 -2.09 -14.62 10.55
CA ASP A 139 -2.67 -13.66 11.49
C ASP A 139 -2.27 -12.23 11.15
N VAL A 140 -1.04 -12.05 10.66
CA VAL A 140 -0.56 -10.74 10.13
C VAL A 140 -1.31 -10.36 8.85
N LEU A 141 -1.50 -11.29 7.89
CA LEU A 141 -2.30 -11.08 6.67
C LEU A 141 -3.74 -10.65 6.96
N GLN A 142 -4.31 -11.14 8.06
CA GLN A 142 -5.67 -10.87 8.46
C GLN A 142 -5.82 -9.66 9.39
N MET A 143 -4.76 -8.87 9.58
CA MET A 143 -4.76 -7.76 10.55
C MET A 143 -5.21 -8.23 11.95
N SER A 144 -4.68 -9.37 12.38
CA SER A 144 -4.98 -10.03 13.65
C SER A 144 -3.69 -10.41 14.40
N SER A 145 -2.63 -9.65 14.21
CA SER A 145 -1.32 -9.88 14.85
C SER A 145 -1.36 -9.79 16.38
N GLY A 146 -2.36 -9.08 16.92
CA GLY A 146 -2.48 -8.77 18.34
C GLY A 146 -1.51 -7.69 18.81
N VAL A 147 -0.79 -7.04 17.89
CA VAL A 147 0.13 -5.94 18.19
C VAL A 147 -0.67 -4.66 18.45
N ARG A 148 -0.28 -3.93 19.49
CA ARG A 148 -0.84 -2.62 19.80
C ARG A 148 -0.36 -1.60 18.79
N PHE A 149 -1.30 -0.89 18.17
CA PHE A 149 -0.98 0.18 17.23
C PHE A 149 -2.10 1.22 17.19
N ASP A 150 -1.74 2.49 17.37
CA ASP A 150 -2.68 3.60 17.29
C ASP A 150 -2.68 4.20 15.88
N GLU A 151 -3.76 3.95 15.12
CA GLU A 151 -4.00 4.49 13.78
C GLU A 151 -4.65 5.89 13.79
N ASN A 152 -4.70 6.58 14.91
CA ASN A 152 -5.31 7.90 14.98
C ASN A 152 -4.46 8.97 14.27
N TYR A 153 -4.76 9.25 13.01
CA TYR A 153 -4.06 10.24 12.19
C TYR A 153 -4.15 11.68 12.75
N ALA A 154 -5.14 11.99 13.58
CA ALA A 154 -5.28 13.29 14.20
C ALA A 154 -4.40 13.47 15.46
N ALA A 155 -3.95 12.39 16.08
CA ALA A 155 -3.15 12.42 17.30
C ALA A 155 -1.65 12.48 16.97
N PHE A 156 -0.98 13.56 17.35
CA PHE A 156 0.46 13.75 17.04
C PHE A 156 1.35 12.60 17.53
N PHE A 157 1.03 12.00 18.68
CA PHE A 157 1.81 10.92 19.28
C PHE A 157 1.34 9.51 18.94
N SER A 158 0.33 9.35 18.09
CA SER A 158 -0.12 8.05 17.60
C SER A 158 1.02 7.29 16.91
N ASP A 159 0.91 5.96 16.85
CA ASP A 159 1.94 5.12 16.25
C ASP A 159 2.06 5.36 14.74
N ILE A 160 0.94 5.58 14.04
CA ILE A 160 0.97 5.92 12.61
C ILE A 160 1.73 7.23 12.35
N ASN A 161 1.55 8.25 13.19
CA ASN A 161 2.28 9.51 13.06
C ASN A 161 3.73 9.39 13.53
N ARG A 162 4.04 8.50 14.49
CA ARG A 162 5.43 8.16 14.87
C ARG A 162 6.15 7.47 13.71
N MET A 163 5.51 6.50 13.04
CA MET A 163 6.01 5.85 11.84
C MET A 163 6.31 6.86 10.72
N GLY A 164 5.36 7.76 10.44
CA GLY A 164 5.54 8.82 9.46
C GLY A 164 6.73 9.74 9.78
N ARG A 165 6.94 10.07 11.06
CA ARG A 165 8.13 10.84 11.49
C ARG A 165 9.42 10.02 11.38
N THR A 166 9.39 8.72 11.66
CA THR A 166 10.54 7.83 11.45
C THR A 166 11.01 7.90 10.01
N LEU A 167 10.09 7.77 9.04
CA LEU A 167 10.40 7.91 7.62
C LEU A 167 10.92 9.32 7.28
N ALA A 168 10.29 10.37 7.84
CA ALA A 168 10.62 11.76 7.54
C ALA A 168 11.98 12.22 8.07
N PHE A 169 12.52 11.57 9.10
CA PHE A 169 13.79 11.89 9.75
C PHE A 169 14.85 10.81 9.56
N ASP A 170 14.83 10.17 8.39
CA ASP A 170 15.81 9.16 7.98
C ASP A 170 15.95 7.97 8.93
N GLY A 171 14.86 7.60 9.61
CA GLY A 171 14.82 6.42 10.47
C GLY A 171 14.59 5.14 9.67
N ALA A 172 15.00 4.00 10.25
CA ALA A 172 14.79 2.67 9.68
C ALA A 172 13.41 2.13 10.06
N ILE A 173 12.56 1.88 9.07
CA ILE A 173 11.17 1.45 9.30
C ILE A 173 11.09 0.05 9.94
N ASP A 174 11.97 -0.84 9.57
CA ASP A 174 12.03 -2.18 10.17
C ASP A 174 12.40 -2.15 11.66
N ASN A 175 13.20 -1.16 12.11
CA ASN A 175 13.50 -0.97 13.54
C ASN A 175 12.27 -0.44 14.30
N PHE A 176 11.47 0.41 13.65
CA PHE A 176 10.21 0.87 14.22
C PHE A 176 9.26 -0.31 14.45
N VAL A 177 9.13 -1.23 13.48
CA VAL A 177 8.36 -2.48 13.63
C VAL A 177 8.82 -3.27 14.84
N CYS A 178 10.13 -3.43 15.04
CA CYS A 178 10.69 -4.18 16.16
C CYS A 178 10.42 -3.53 17.53
N SER A 179 10.06 -2.25 17.58
CA SER A 179 9.73 -1.52 18.82
C SER A 179 8.28 -1.70 19.26
N LEU A 180 7.43 -2.33 18.45
CA LEU A 180 6.01 -2.51 18.77
C LEU A 180 5.80 -3.67 19.74
N GLU A 181 4.80 -3.52 20.60
CA GLU A 181 4.47 -4.46 21.66
C GLU A 181 3.16 -5.20 21.38
N ARG A 182 3.05 -6.42 21.89
CA ARG A 182 1.80 -7.21 21.82
C ARG A 182 0.85 -6.80 22.93
N GLU A 183 -0.43 -6.69 22.59
CA GLU A 183 -1.52 -6.41 23.52
C GLU A 183 -2.54 -7.54 23.58
N GLN A 184 -2.78 -8.24 22.45
CA GLN A 184 -3.78 -9.29 22.31
C GLN A 184 -3.15 -10.61 21.85
N THR A 185 -3.87 -11.72 22.04
CA THR A 185 -3.48 -13.01 21.49
C THR A 185 -3.63 -12.98 19.96
N PRO A 186 -2.59 -13.34 19.18
CA PRO A 186 -2.68 -13.41 17.73
C PRO A 186 -3.84 -14.27 17.25
N GLY A 187 -4.50 -13.86 16.17
CA GLY A 187 -5.62 -14.56 15.55
C GLY A 187 -6.96 -14.43 16.27
N THR A 188 -7.05 -13.70 17.38
CA THR A 188 -8.29 -13.59 18.18
C THR A 188 -9.06 -12.29 17.99
N TYR A 189 -8.41 -11.24 17.49
CA TYR A 189 -9.01 -9.92 17.32
C TYR A 189 -8.51 -9.25 16.04
N ASN A 190 -9.43 -8.83 15.18
CA ASN A 190 -9.10 -8.07 13.98
C ASN A 190 -8.95 -6.59 14.36
N HIS A 191 -7.76 -6.06 14.17
CA HIS A 191 -7.41 -4.66 14.38
C HIS A 191 -6.47 -4.18 13.29
N TYR A 192 -6.85 -3.12 12.60
CA TYR A 192 -6.02 -2.58 11.53
C TYR A 192 -4.70 -2.03 12.07
N VAL A 193 -3.61 -2.63 11.64
CA VAL A 193 -2.23 -2.26 12.01
C VAL A 193 -1.43 -2.06 10.73
N SER A 194 -1.11 -0.81 10.39
CA SER A 194 -0.35 -0.51 9.15
C SER A 194 0.98 -1.26 9.10
N MET A 195 1.63 -1.47 10.24
CA MET A 195 2.93 -2.16 10.32
C MET A 195 2.83 -3.68 10.12
N ASP A 196 1.65 -4.28 10.19
CA ASP A 196 1.47 -5.69 9.82
C ASP A 196 1.93 -5.93 8.38
N THR A 197 1.62 -5.03 7.46
CA THR A 197 2.08 -5.15 6.08
C THR A 197 3.59 -5.00 5.95
N GLN A 198 4.21 -4.12 6.73
CA GLN A 198 5.67 -4.01 6.76
C GLN A 198 6.32 -5.33 7.23
N VAL A 199 5.72 -6.02 8.21
CA VAL A 199 6.18 -7.36 8.64
C VAL A 199 6.08 -8.36 7.49
N LEU A 200 4.99 -8.35 6.71
CA LEU A 200 4.87 -9.21 5.53
C LEU A 200 5.95 -8.90 4.48
N ALA A 201 6.27 -7.62 4.28
CA ALA A 201 7.37 -7.21 3.41
C ALA A 201 8.73 -7.70 3.93
N MET A 202 8.97 -7.64 5.25
CA MET A 202 10.16 -8.22 5.86
C MET A 202 10.25 -9.74 5.62
N VAL A 203 9.12 -10.46 5.78
CA VAL A 203 9.05 -11.91 5.48
C VAL A 203 9.37 -12.19 4.02
N LEU A 204 8.77 -11.43 3.09
CA LEU A 204 9.04 -11.57 1.66
C LEU A 204 10.52 -11.40 1.34
N ARG A 205 11.14 -10.30 1.79
CA ARG A 205 12.57 -10.04 1.54
C ARG A 205 13.46 -11.17 2.06
N GLN A 206 13.16 -11.69 3.25
CA GLN A 206 13.96 -12.77 3.84
C GLN A 206 13.72 -14.13 3.16
N ALA A 207 12.49 -14.41 2.76
CA ALA A 207 12.13 -15.68 2.12
C ALA A 207 12.63 -15.77 0.67
N THR A 208 12.55 -14.67 -0.09
CA THR A 208 12.91 -14.62 -1.51
C THR A 208 14.37 -14.23 -1.75
N GLY A 209 14.98 -13.51 -0.80
CA GLY A 209 16.30 -12.89 -0.99
C GLY A 209 16.29 -11.66 -1.90
N GLU A 210 15.10 -11.20 -2.33
CA GLU A 210 14.92 -10.05 -3.22
C GLU A 210 14.31 -8.86 -2.46
N SER A 211 14.53 -7.64 -2.94
CA SER A 211 13.80 -6.45 -2.48
C SER A 211 12.33 -6.55 -2.90
N ILE A 212 11.43 -5.85 -2.19
CA ILE A 212 10.01 -5.79 -2.58
C ILE A 212 9.88 -5.16 -3.97
N GLN A 213 10.68 -4.14 -4.27
CA GLN A 213 10.73 -3.50 -5.59
C GLN A 213 11.06 -4.52 -6.70
N ALA A 214 12.16 -5.26 -6.59
CA ALA A 214 12.61 -6.20 -7.62
C ALA A 214 11.62 -7.37 -7.77
N TYR A 215 11.11 -7.90 -6.65
CA TYR A 215 10.16 -8.98 -6.65
C TYR A 215 8.80 -8.56 -7.23
N SER A 216 8.30 -7.35 -6.89
CA SER A 216 7.07 -6.82 -7.48
C SER A 216 7.21 -6.54 -8.98
N GLU A 217 8.35 -6.01 -9.43
CA GLU A 217 8.61 -5.78 -10.84
C GLU A 217 8.54 -7.07 -11.65
N SER A 218 9.33 -8.07 -11.27
CA SER A 218 9.51 -9.30 -12.03
C SER A 218 8.33 -10.29 -11.93
N ARG A 219 7.68 -10.36 -10.76
CA ARG A 219 6.63 -11.35 -10.49
C ARG A 219 5.21 -10.84 -10.68
N LEU A 220 5.00 -9.53 -10.60
CA LEU A 220 3.67 -8.96 -10.70
C LEU A 220 3.58 -7.91 -11.81
N TRP A 221 4.29 -6.77 -11.68
CA TRP A 221 4.11 -5.59 -12.51
C TRP A 221 4.26 -5.89 -14.00
N GLN A 222 5.35 -6.58 -14.36
CA GLN A 222 5.61 -6.98 -15.74
C GLN A 222 4.66 -8.10 -16.22
N LYS A 223 4.26 -9.02 -15.32
CA LYS A 223 3.40 -10.16 -15.69
C LYS A 223 1.97 -9.78 -16.00
N ILE A 224 1.43 -8.82 -15.27
CA ILE A 224 0.05 -8.34 -15.52
C ILE A 224 -0.01 -7.23 -16.57
N GLY A 225 1.12 -6.88 -17.18
CA GLY A 225 1.15 -5.96 -18.31
C GLY A 225 0.86 -4.50 -17.95
N MET A 226 1.35 -4.04 -16.80
CA MET A 226 1.14 -2.64 -16.36
C MET A 226 1.65 -1.65 -17.40
N GLU A 227 0.86 -0.63 -17.69
CA GLU A 227 1.16 0.34 -18.77
C GLU A 227 2.14 1.44 -18.35
N SER A 228 2.31 1.67 -17.05
CA SER A 228 3.16 2.72 -16.50
C SER A 228 4.18 2.18 -15.51
N ASP A 229 5.33 2.87 -15.42
CA ASP A 229 6.27 2.67 -14.33
C ASP A 229 5.64 3.10 -13.00
N ALA A 230 6.04 2.43 -11.92
CA ALA A 230 5.68 2.79 -10.56
C ALA A 230 6.94 3.00 -9.69
N TYR A 231 6.75 3.19 -8.38
CA TYR A 231 7.84 3.24 -7.42
C TYR A 231 7.36 2.82 -6.03
N TRP A 232 8.28 2.31 -5.24
CA TRP A 232 8.14 2.19 -3.80
C TRP A 232 8.87 3.34 -3.12
N LEU A 233 8.27 3.96 -2.12
CA LEU A 233 9.00 4.83 -1.20
C LEU A 233 9.94 3.96 -0.36
N VAL A 234 11.14 4.47 -0.10
CA VAL A 234 12.15 3.76 0.70
C VAL A 234 12.62 4.62 1.87
N ASP A 235 13.03 3.95 2.94
CA ASP A 235 13.67 4.61 4.10
C ASP A 235 15.15 4.91 3.82
N SER A 236 15.86 5.43 4.83
CA SER A 236 17.28 5.77 4.73
C SER A 236 18.22 4.58 4.45
N GLN A 237 17.72 3.36 4.62
CA GLN A 237 18.48 2.13 4.33
C GLN A 237 18.09 1.52 2.97
N GLY A 238 17.23 2.19 2.21
CA GLY A 238 16.71 1.68 0.93
C GLY A 238 15.64 0.60 1.10
N ILE A 239 15.03 0.49 2.29
CA ILE A 239 13.99 -0.48 2.57
C ILE A 239 12.64 0.11 2.20
N GLU A 240 11.85 -0.65 1.44
CA GLU A 240 10.53 -0.24 0.97
C GLU A 240 9.52 -0.11 2.13
N LEU A 241 8.75 0.97 2.08
CA LEU A 241 7.59 1.20 2.95
C LEU A 241 6.37 0.48 2.36
N ALA A 242 5.88 -0.54 3.02
CA ALA A 242 4.80 -1.41 2.56
C ALA A 242 3.47 -1.18 3.30
#